data_1072645819df6e70edc32200ebc9cba1
#
_entry.id   1072645819df6e70edc32200ebc9cba1
#
_cell.length_a   1.000
_cell.length_b   1.000
_cell.length_c   1.000
_cell.angle_alpha   90.00
_cell.angle_beta   90.00
_cell.angle_gamma   90.00
#
_symmetry.space_group_name_H-M   'P 1'
#
loop_
_entity.id
_entity.type
_entity.pdbx_description
1 polymer ?
#
loop_
_entity_poly.entity_id
_entity_poly.type
_entity_poly.pdbx_seq_one_letter_code
_entity_poly.pdbx_strand_id
1 'polypeptide(L)'
;KVPMISLTLTSSIPEIGQFVFRNNQNWKLEVESLVRYARDYYQAKRFVILYNQNREGREKARLFQKSVSDSGGEVVWTEGFQRKQQSFVQPFDAFTGKLRKMSADEASDLEELGEKEDPVLNFDAVFVAIGSDGMKDLQVIFPYASVYQMQKTVFLGDSGWNNPALPFVPRYQAFRKLVFTDGYTRLRKGPEREYFDKLHEKELFRQQNYSRPSSYAAYAYDTISMLKSLLTEEANHSHGDLKEAMLKVSEFPGVTGMLSFNEEGEIQRDMQLLTLRGGDIAAIE
;
A
#
# COMPACT_ATOMS: atom_id res chain seq x y z
N LYS A 1 28.57 -13.09 -16.78
CA LYS A 1 27.58 -13.06 -15.67
C LYS A 1 26.20 -13.22 -16.27
N VAL A 2 25.33 -13.95 -15.56
CA VAL A 2 23.93 -14.19 -15.97
C VAL A 2 23.05 -13.18 -15.25
N PRO A 3 22.11 -12.50 -15.93
CA PRO A 3 21.08 -11.71 -15.25
C PRO A 3 20.27 -12.55 -14.27
N MET A 4 20.02 -12.00 -13.08
CA MET A 4 19.22 -12.61 -12.02
C MET A 4 18.06 -11.70 -11.70
N ILE A 5 16.84 -12.21 -11.66
CA ILE A 5 15.67 -11.47 -11.20
C ILE A 5 15.23 -12.04 -9.86
N SER A 6 15.28 -11.21 -8.84
CA SER A 6 14.85 -11.57 -7.47
C SER A 6 13.39 -11.19 -7.25
N LEU A 7 12.64 -12.07 -6.61
CA LEU A 7 11.26 -11.82 -6.16
C LEU A 7 11.20 -11.51 -4.64
N THR A 8 12.30 -11.05 -4.06
CA THR A 8 12.36 -10.69 -2.63
C THR A 8 11.79 -9.31 -2.34
N LEU A 9 11.31 -9.10 -1.12
CA LEU A 9 10.88 -7.79 -0.62
C LEU A 9 12.07 -6.85 -0.30
N THR A 10 13.30 -7.36 -0.26
CA THR A 10 14.49 -6.57 0.08
C THR A 10 14.86 -5.63 -1.06
N SER A 11 14.67 -4.33 -0.88
CA SER A 11 14.87 -3.30 -1.90
C SER A 11 16.34 -3.09 -2.31
N SER A 12 17.30 -3.42 -1.43
CA SER A 12 18.74 -3.29 -1.72
C SER A 12 19.35 -4.41 -2.57
N ILE A 13 18.56 -5.38 -3.00
CA ILE A 13 19.08 -6.51 -3.81
C ILE A 13 19.70 -6.05 -5.14
N PRO A 14 19.10 -5.12 -5.91
CA PRO A 14 19.73 -4.65 -7.14
C PRO A 14 21.09 -3.98 -6.94
N GLU A 15 21.34 -3.40 -5.77
CA GLU A 15 22.63 -2.73 -5.43
C GLU A 15 23.81 -3.71 -5.36
N ILE A 16 23.55 -5.04 -5.27
CA ILE A 16 24.59 -6.09 -5.21
C ILE A 16 25.39 -6.15 -6.52
N GLY A 17 24.80 -5.77 -7.65
CA GLY A 17 25.52 -5.71 -8.91
C GLY A 17 24.63 -5.52 -10.14
N GLN A 18 25.25 -5.02 -11.19
CA GLN A 18 24.60 -4.62 -12.44
C GLN A 18 23.87 -5.73 -13.25
N PHE A 19 23.93 -6.98 -12.82
CA PHE A 19 23.19 -8.13 -13.40
C PHE A 19 22.07 -8.59 -12.47
N VAL A 20 21.76 -7.83 -11.42
CA VAL A 20 20.75 -8.19 -10.43
C VAL A 20 19.57 -7.24 -10.57
N PHE A 21 18.42 -7.84 -10.80
CA PHE A 21 17.14 -7.16 -10.97
C PHE A 21 16.17 -7.59 -9.87
N ARG A 22 15.16 -6.78 -9.58
CA ARG A 22 14.12 -7.15 -8.63
C ARG A 22 12.74 -6.88 -9.20
N ASN A 23 11.87 -7.89 -9.17
CA ASN A 23 10.47 -7.77 -9.50
C ASN A 23 9.61 -8.19 -8.29
N ASN A 24 9.38 -7.27 -7.40
CA ASN A 24 8.48 -7.45 -6.26
C ASN A 24 7.78 -6.12 -5.94
N GLN A 25 7.01 -6.11 -4.86
CA GLN A 25 6.40 -4.91 -4.33
C GLN A 25 7.46 -3.84 -4.02
N ASN A 26 7.21 -2.65 -4.50
CA ASN A 26 8.09 -1.51 -4.31
C ASN A 26 7.46 -0.53 -3.31
N TRP A 27 7.91 -0.56 -2.07
CA TRP A 27 7.38 0.28 -1.00
C TRP A 27 7.55 1.78 -1.26
N LYS A 28 8.57 2.16 -2.02
CA LYS A 28 8.76 3.55 -2.42
C LYS A 28 7.62 4.01 -3.34
N LEU A 29 7.33 3.25 -4.41
CA LEU A 29 6.20 3.55 -5.30
C LEU A 29 4.85 3.53 -4.56
N GLU A 30 4.70 2.61 -3.61
CA GLU A 30 3.52 2.50 -2.76
C GLU A 30 3.26 3.81 -2.01
N VAL A 31 4.24 4.30 -1.25
CA VAL A 31 4.08 5.51 -0.45
C VAL A 31 4.01 6.78 -1.30
N GLU A 32 4.78 6.86 -2.39
CA GLU A 32 4.74 7.99 -3.31
C GLU A 32 3.37 8.15 -3.98
N SER A 33 2.73 7.03 -4.35
CA SER A 33 1.38 7.06 -4.94
C SER A 33 0.34 7.57 -3.94
N LEU A 34 0.43 7.15 -2.67
CA LEU A 34 -0.47 7.58 -1.60
C LEU A 34 -0.29 9.06 -1.28
N VAL A 35 0.95 9.53 -1.12
CA VAL A 35 1.25 10.95 -0.82
C VAL A 35 0.76 11.84 -1.97
N ARG A 36 1.06 11.46 -3.22
CA ARG A 36 0.60 12.20 -4.40
C ARG A 36 -0.91 12.31 -4.43
N TYR A 37 -1.62 11.19 -4.24
CA TYR A 37 -3.09 11.20 -4.26
C TYR A 37 -3.67 12.00 -3.10
N ALA A 38 -3.15 11.85 -1.89
CA ALA A 38 -3.62 12.62 -0.73
C ALA A 38 -3.43 14.13 -0.94
N ARG A 39 -2.29 14.54 -1.51
CA ARG A 39 -2.01 15.94 -1.83
C ARG A 39 -2.89 16.46 -2.97
N ASP A 40 -2.96 15.74 -4.09
CA ASP A 40 -3.58 16.26 -5.30
C ASP A 40 -5.13 16.20 -5.22
N TYR A 41 -5.69 15.16 -4.60
CA TYR A 41 -7.14 14.99 -4.49
C TYR A 41 -7.72 15.58 -3.19
N TYR A 42 -7.06 15.33 -2.05
CA TYR A 42 -7.54 15.83 -0.74
C TYR A 42 -6.88 17.12 -0.28
N GLN A 43 -5.90 17.64 -1.02
CA GLN A 43 -5.11 18.84 -0.67
C GLN A 43 -4.40 18.69 0.68
N ALA A 44 -4.09 17.45 1.07
CA ALA A 44 -3.44 17.16 2.34
C ALA A 44 -2.00 17.70 2.35
N LYS A 45 -1.63 18.41 3.41
CA LYS A 45 -0.30 19.00 3.63
C LYS A 45 0.35 18.50 4.92
N ARG A 46 -0.45 18.16 5.92
CA ARG A 46 0.01 17.76 7.25
C ARG A 46 -0.38 16.31 7.53
N PHE A 47 0.60 15.51 7.87
CA PHE A 47 0.45 14.05 7.97
C PHE A 47 0.87 13.54 9.33
N VAL A 48 0.15 12.50 9.79
CA VAL A 48 0.55 11.65 10.92
C VAL A 48 0.96 10.29 10.35
N ILE A 49 1.99 9.67 10.91
CA ILE A 49 2.41 8.32 10.57
C ILE A 49 2.22 7.41 11.78
N LEU A 50 1.42 6.35 11.61
CA LEU A 50 1.33 5.22 12.52
C LEU A 50 1.92 3.99 11.84
N TYR A 51 2.89 3.32 12.45
CA TYR A 51 3.54 2.19 11.81
C TYR A 51 3.82 1.05 12.78
N ASN A 52 3.70 -0.17 12.30
CA ASN A 52 4.12 -1.34 13.05
C ASN A 52 5.65 -1.33 13.25
N GLN A 53 6.12 -1.54 14.49
CA GLN A 53 7.55 -1.46 14.86
C GLN A 53 8.39 -2.64 14.36
N ASN A 54 8.00 -3.26 13.24
CA ASN A 54 8.83 -4.23 12.53
C ASN A 54 9.72 -3.54 11.47
N ARG A 55 10.53 -4.31 10.75
CA ARG A 55 11.42 -3.79 9.70
C ARG A 55 10.63 -3.11 8.57
N GLU A 56 9.56 -3.76 8.11
CA GLU A 56 8.71 -3.25 7.01
C GLU A 56 8.04 -1.92 7.39
N GLY A 57 7.40 -1.87 8.56
CA GLY A 57 6.71 -0.67 9.01
C GLY A 57 7.66 0.52 9.21
N ARG A 58 8.84 0.29 9.80
CA ARG A 58 9.86 1.35 9.93
C ARG A 58 10.32 1.87 8.57
N GLU A 59 10.58 0.99 7.61
CA GLU A 59 11.03 1.41 6.29
C GLU A 59 9.92 2.15 5.53
N LYS A 60 8.69 1.68 5.58
CA LYS A 60 7.54 2.38 4.98
C LYS A 60 7.32 3.76 5.62
N ALA A 61 7.45 3.87 6.95
CA ALA A 61 7.36 5.16 7.65
C ALA A 61 8.44 6.13 7.18
N ARG A 62 9.69 5.67 7.07
CA ARG A 62 10.82 6.47 6.58
C ARG A 62 10.60 6.94 5.12
N LEU A 63 10.16 6.04 4.25
CA LEU A 63 9.87 6.34 2.84
C LEU A 63 8.70 7.32 2.73
N PHE A 64 7.65 7.14 3.55
CA PHE A 64 6.50 8.03 3.56
C PHE A 64 6.90 9.44 4.03
N GLN A 65 7.66 9.55 5.12
CA GLN A 65 8.18 10.82 5.60
C GLN A 65 9.00 11.55 4.53
N LYS A 66 9.88 10.81 3.84
CA LYS A 66 10.66 11.37 2.73
C LYS A 66 9.76 11.86 1.59
N SER A 67 8.80 11.05 1.16
CA SER A 67 7.87 11.40 0.08
C SER A 67 7.03 12.64 0.42
N VAL A 68 6.56 12.76 1.67
CA VAL A 68 5.85 13.96 2.16
C VAL A 68 6.76 15.19 2.08
N SER A 69 7.99 15.09 2.58
CA SER A 69 8.96 16.20 2.55
C SER A 69 9.29 16.61 1.12
N ASP A 70 9.59 15.65 0.24
CA ASP A 70 9.93 15.90 -1.17
C ASP A 70 8.76 16.59 -1.92
N SER A 71 7.52 16.38 -1.47
CA SER A 71 6.32 16.99 -2.03
C SER A 71 5.91 18.32 -1.39
N GLY A 72 6.71 18.84 -0.45
CA GLY A 72 6.43 20.10 0.25
C GLY A 72 5.39 20.00 1.36
N GLY A 73 5.06 18.79 1.83
CA GLY A 73 4.21 18.53 2.99
C GLY A 73 5.01 18.45 4.29
N GLU A 74 4.31 18.28 5.39
CA GLU A 74 4.86 18.16 6.74
C GLU A 74 4.35 16.88 7.42
N VAL A 75 5.25 16.09 8.02
CA VAL A 75 4.87 15.05 8.98
C VAL A 75 4.90 15.63 10.37
N VAL A 76 3.73 15.83 10.94
CA VAL A 76 3.57 16.49 12.25
C VAL A 76 3.74 15.54 13.44
N TRP A 77 3.53 14.22 13.21
CA TRP A 77 3.72 13.19 14.22
C TRP A 77 4.08 11.85 13.59
N THR A 78 4.94 11.10 14.26
CA THR A 78 5.30 9.73 13.88
C THR A 78 5.30 8.85 15.10
N GLU A 79 4.50 7.79 15.10
CA GLU A 79 4.35 6.88 16.22
C GLU A 79 4.43 5.43 15.77
N GLY A 80 5.28 4.66 16.45
CA GLY A 80 5.42 3.23 16.22
C GLY A 80 4.63 2.42 17.24
N PHE A 81 3.84 1.46 16.78
CA PHE A 81 3.08 0.54 17.64
C PHE A 81 3.58 -0.90 17.53
N GLN A 82 3.36 -1.68 18.56
CA GLN A 82 3.66 -3.12 18.56
C GLN A 82 2.48 -3.91 17.98
N ARG A 83 2.78 -5.03 17.32
CA ARG A 83 1.73 -5.93 16.85
C ARG A 83 0.84 -6.39 18.00
N LYS A 84 -0.48 -6.43 17.73
CA LYS A 84 -1.51 -6.81 18.71
C LYS A 84 -1.56 -5.89 19.93
N GLN A 85 -1.11 -4.64 19.77
CA GLN A 85 -1.26 -3.63 20.82
C GLN A 85 -2.75 -3.45 21.14
N GLN A 86 -3.10 -3.52 22.42
CA GLN A 86 -4.49 -3.50 22.87
C GLN A 86 -5.00 -2.07 23.13
N SER A 87 -4.10 -1.13 23.39
CA SER A 87 -4.46 0.24 23.70
C SER A 87 -3.70 1.23 22.83
N PHE A 88 -4.43 2.14 22.23
CA PHE A 88 -3.90 3.25 21.44
C PHE A 88 -4.20 4.61 22.05
N VAL A 89 -4.62 4.66 23.35
CA VAL A 89 -4.90 5.93 24.04
C VAL A 89 -3.71 6.88 23.99
N GLN A 90 -2.53 6.42 24.39
CA GLN A 90 -1.34 7.29 24.42
C GLN A 90 -0.94 7.80 23.03
N PRO A 91 -0.83 6.95 21.97
CA PRO A 91 -0.59 7.43 20.62
C PRO A 91 -1.62 8.47 20.16
N PHE A 92 -2.90 8.17 20.33
CA PHE A 92 -3.96 9.08 19.86
C PHE A 92 -4.00 10.37 20.68
N ASP A 93 -3.86 10.33 22.01
CA ASP A 93 -3.75 11.55 22.84
C ASP A 93 -2.58 12.44 22.42
N ALA A 94 -1.46 11.83 21.99
CA ALA A 94 -0.27 12.57 21.62
C ALA A 94 -0.47 13.42 20.35
N PHE A 95 -0.99 12.84 19.27
CA PHE A 95 -1.11 13.58 18.01
C PHE A 95 -2.45 14.31 17.83
N THR A 96 -3.49 13.95 18.59
CA THR A 96 -4.77 14.67 18.57
C THR A 96 -4.90 15.73 19.64
N GLY A 97 -3.93 15.89 20.51
CA GLY A 97 -4.01 16.82 21.65
C GLY A 97 -5.09 16.43 22.66
N LYS A 98 -5.34 15.12 22.82
CA LYS A 98 -6.38 14.56 23.71
C LYS A 98 -7.83 14.83 23.27
N LEU A 99 -8.04 15.05 21.98
CA LEU A 99 -9.37 15.25 21.38
C LEU A 99 -10.11 13.91 21.24
N ARG A 100 -10.50 13.31 22.33
CA ARG A 100 -11.33 12.10 22.31
C ARG A 100 -12.82 12.45 22.41
N LYS A 101 -13.66 11.55 21.93
CA LYS A 101 -15.11 11.66 22.10
C LYS A 101 -15.43 11.64 23.60
N MET A 102 -16.17 12.64 24.04
CA MET A 102 -16.63 12.73 25.42
C MET A 102 -17.62 11.61 25.77
N SER A 103 -17.73 11.29 27.04
CA SER A 103 -18.78 10.40 27.53
C SER A 103 -20.17 10.99 27.27
N ALA A 104 -21.21 10.14 27.31
CA ALA A 104 -22.57 10.63 27.06
C ALA A 104 -23.00 11.75 28.05
N ASP A 105 -22.51 11.71 29.28
CA ASP A 105 -22.79 12.70 30.29
C ASP A 105 -22.09 14.03 30.01
N GLU A 106 -20.80 13.99 29.62
CA GLU A 106 -20.05 15.18 29.22
C GLU A 106 -20.60 15.80 27.90
N ALA A 107 -21.13 14.97 26.98
CA ALA A 107 -21.74 15.47 25.75
C ALA A 107 -23.08 16.19 26.00
N SER A 108 -23.84 15.79 27.04
CA SER A 108 -25.08 16.41 27.44
C SER A 108 -24.83 17.85 27.94
N ASP A 109 -23.78 18.05 28.72
CA ASP A 109 -23.42 19.37 29.27
C ASP A 109 -23.00 20.35 28.18
N LEU A 110 -22.38 19.89 27.09
CA LEU A 110 -21.99 20.72 25.93
C LEU A 110 -23.14 20.98 24.97
N GLU A 111 -24.12 20.07 24.85
CA GLU A 111 -25.35 20.34 24.07
C GLU A 111 -26.17 21.49 24.69
N GLU A 112 -26.15 21.63 25.99
CA GLU A 112 -26.78 22.77 26.68
C GLU A 112 -26.05 24.09 26.41
N LEU A 113 -24.73 24.06 26.13
CA LEU A 113 -23.93 25.25 25.83
C LEU A 113 -23.92 25.65 24.34
N GLY A 114 -24.55 24.85 23.45
CA GLY A 114 -24.67 25.16 22.03
C GLY A 114 -23.38 24.99 21.21
N GLU A 115 -22.32 24.44 21.80
CA GLU A 115 -21.01 24.24 21.17
C GLU A 115 -20.93 22.88 20.49
N LYS A 116 -21.23 22.86 19.21
CA LYS A 116 -20.93 21.74 18.31
C LYS A 116 -19.83 22.13 17.32
N GLU A 117 -18.64 22.34 17.79
CA GLU A 117 -17.48 22.42 16.89
C GLU A 117 -16.85 21.04 16.71
N ASP A 118 -16.67 20.63 15.44
CA ASP A 118 -15.82 19.47 15.11
C ASP A 118 -14.40 19.74 15.65
N PRO A 119 -13.75 18.74 16.24
CA PRO A 119 -12.40 18.95 16.75
C PRO A 119 -11.46 19.38 15.62
N VAL A 120 -10.76 20.48 15.81
CA VAL A 120 -9.75 20.98 14.89
C VAL A 120 -8.50 20.11 15.03
N LEU A 121 -8.40 19.08 14.19
CA LEU A 121 -7.19 18.27 14.10
C LEU A 121 -6.11 19.06 13.35
N ASN A 122 -4.89 19.05 13.90
CA ASN A 122 -3.77 19.78 13.32
C ASN A 122 -3.05 18.96 12.21
N PHE A 123 -3.78 18.09 11.52
CA PHE A 123 -3.32 17.27 10.38
C PHE A 123 -4.49 16.91 9.47
N ASP A 124 -4.18 16.61 8.23
CA ASP A 124 -5.15 16.31 7.16
C ASP A 124 -5.30 14.79 6.94
N ALA A 125 -4.22 14.05 7.09
CA ALA A 125 -4.18 12.63 6.80
C ALA A 125 -3.33 11.82 7.79
N VAL A 126 -3.71 10.56 7.97
CA VAL A 126 -2.98 9.57 8.77
C VAL A 126 -2.57 8.42 7.87
N PHE A 127 -1.28 8.17 7.77
CA PHE A 127 -0.76 6.96 7.14
C PHE A 127 -0.60 5.86 8.19
N VAL A 128 -1.16 4.68 7.92
CA VAL A 128 -1.11 3.53 8.83
C VAL A 128 -0.46 2.34 8.12
N ALA A 129 0.82 2.11 8.41
CA ALA A 129 1.60 1.02 7.87
C ALA A 129 1.48 -0.22 8.75
N ILE A 130 0.62 -1.17 8.36
CA ILE A 130 0.40 -2.43 9.09
C ILE A 130 1.19 -3.60 8.54
N GLY A 131 1.60 -3.56 7.26
CA GLY A 131 2.20 -4.70 6.56
C GLY A 131 1.23 -5.85 6.32
N SER A 132 1.73 -6.92 5.73
CA SER A 132 0.92 -8.06 5.27
C SER A 132 0.11 -8.77 6.36
N ASP A 133 0.58 -8.74 7.61
CA ASP A 133 -0.02 -9.48 8.72
C ASP A 133 -0.77 -8.60 9.73
N GLY A 134 -0.82 -7.29 9.51
CA GLY A 134 -1.28 -6.31 10.50
C GLY A 134 -2.79 -6.03 10.50
N MET A 135 -3.61 -6.80 9.77
CA MET A 135 -5.06 -6.55 9.69
C MET A 135 -5.75 -6.49 11.07
N LYS A 136 -5.27 -7.26 12.05
CA LYS A 136 -5.79 -7.21 13.42
C LYS A 136 -5.50 -5.90 14.14
N ASP A 137 -4.46 -5.18 13.74
CA ASP A 137 -4.11 -3.89 14.32
C ASP A 137 -5.15 -2.83 13.92
N LEU A 138 -5.68 -2.88 12.69
CA LEU A 138 -6.78 -2.01 12.25
C LEU A 138 -8.07 -2.23 13.04
N GLN A 139 -8.33 -3.47 13.52
CA GLN A 139 -9.48 -3.77 14.36
C GLN A 139 -9.47 -2.99 15.68
N VAL A 140 -8.29 -2.53 16.12
CA VAL A 140 -8.13 -1.69 17.30
C VAL A 140 -8.01 -0.22 16.89
N ILE A 141 -7.22 0.12 15.89
CA ILE A 141 -6.95 1.49 15.45
C ILE A 141 -8.25 2.23 15.04
N PHE A 142 -9.13 1.62 14.23
CA PHE A 142 -10.34 2.30 13.77
C PHE A 142 -11.35 2.61 14.88
N PRO A 143 -11.65 1.73 15.84
CA PRO A 143 -12.42 2.10 17.02
C PRO A 143 -11.84 3.31 17.77
N TYR A 144 -10.52 3.34 18.01
CA TYR A 144 -9.87 4.51 18.63
C TYR A 144 -10.03 5.76 17.76
N ALA A 145 -9.71 5.68 16.47
CA ALA A 145 -9.88 6.82 15.56
C ALA A 145 -11.34 7.34 15.54
N SER A 146 -12.33 6.46 15.69
CA SER A 146 -13.74 6.83 15.81
C SER A 146 -14.02 7.59 17.13
N VAL A 147 -13.48 7.12 18.26
CA VAL A 147 -13.59 7.77 19.56
C VAL A 147 -12.98 9.16 19.54
N TYR A 148 -11.86 9.34 18.84
CA TYR A 148 -11.17 10.62 18.68
C TYR A 148 -11.72 11.47 17.52
N GLN A 149 -12.93 11.16 17.04
CA GLN A 149 -13.69 11.95 16.05
C GLN A 149 -12.95 12.21 14.73
N MET A 150 -12.19 11.21 14.25
CA MET A 150 -11.37 11.33 13.04
C MET A 150 -12.09 10.91 11.75
N GLN A 151 -13.43 10.90 11.72
CA GLN A 151 -14.23 10.40 10.60
C GLN A 151 -14.04 11.22 9.30
N LYS A 152 -13.60 12.46 9.41
CA LYS A 152 -13.32 13.35 8.27
C LYS A 152 -11.87 13.31 7.80
N THR A 153 -10.97 12.72 8.60
CA THR A 153 -9.55 12.56 8.27
C THR A 153 -9.36 11.58 7.12
N VAL A 154 -8.38 11.84 6.27
CA VAL A 154 -7.95 10.89 5.23
C VAL A 154 -7.10 9.81 5.87
N PHE A 155 -7.53 8.55 5.74
CA PHE A 155 -6.73 7.39 6.16
C PHE A 155 -6.05 6.77 4.95
N LEU A 156 -4.74 6.69 5.02
CA LEU A 156 -3.88 6.12 3.99
C LEU A 156 -3.33 4.79 4.49
N GLY A 157 -3.54 3.73 3.71
CA GLY A 157 -3.11 2.38 4.05
C GLY A 157 -2.04 1.84 3.11
N ASP A 158 -1.16 1.02 3.66
CA ASP A 158 -0.24 0.23 2.84
C ASP A 158 -0.95 -0.96 2.17
N SER A 159 -0.24 -1.71 1.33
CA SER A 159 -0.74 -2.90 0.65
C SER A 159 -1.30 -3.99 1.58
N GLY A 160 -0.92 -3.99 2.85
CA GLY A 160 -1.52 -4.85 3.87
C GLY A 160 -3.02 -4.64 4.05
N TRP A 161 -3.55 -3.47 3.65
CA TRP A 161 -4.98 -3.18 3.68
C TRP A 161 -5.75 -3.86 2.54
N ASN A 162 -5.08 -4.27 1.45
CA ASN A 162 -5.71 -5.06 0.39
C ASN A 162 -5.98 -6.50 0.83
N ASN A 163 -6.83 -6.64 1.82
CA ASN A 163 -7.15 -7.89 2.49
C ASN A 163 -8.67 -8.08 2.54
N PRO A 164 -9.20 -9.28 2.20
CA PRO A 164 -10.63 -9.58 2.28
C PRO A 164 -11.26 -9.37 3.65
N ALA A 165 -10.45 -9.31 4.72
CA ALA A 165 -10.94 -9.03 6.06
C ALA A 165 -11.15 -7.54 6.35
N LEU A 166 -10.67 -6.61 5.49
CA LEU A 166 -10.81 -5.18 5.72
C LEU A 166 -12.28 -4.72 5.85
N PRO A 167 -13.24 -5.21 5.04
CA PRO A 167 -14.65 -4.85 5.20
C PRO A 167 -15.30 -5.29 6.51
N PHE A 168 -14.64 -6.17 7.26
CA PHE A 168 -15.13 -6.67 8.55
C PHE A 168 -14.43 -6.00 9.75
N VAL A 169 -13.55 -5.04 9.49
CA VAL A 169 -12.90 -4.25 10.56
C VAL A 169 -13.93 -3.35 11.23
N PRO A 170 -14.07 -3.35 12.58
CA PRO A 170 -15.06 -2.55 13.26
C PRO A 170 -14.90 -1.04 12.97
N ARG A 171 -16.03 -0.34 12.82
CA ARG A 171 -16.08 1.10 12.61
C ARG A 171 -15.52 1.63 11.29
N TYR A 172 -15.04 0.79 10.37
CA TYR A 172 -14.52 1.30 9.08
C TYR A 172 -15.55 2.16 8.34
N GLN A 173 -16.84 1.84 8.43
CA GLN A 173 -17.93 2.58 7.76
C GLN A 173 -18.07 4.03 8.23
N ALA A 174 -17.54 4.37 9.41
CA ALA A 174 -17.51 5.74 9.89
C ALA A 174 -16.55 6.62 9.08
N PHE A 175 -15.56 6.01 8.41
CA PHE A 175 -14.52 6.74 7.68
C PHE A 175 -14.84 6.79 6.19
N ARG A 176 -14.99 7.99 5.65
CA ARG A 176 -15.37 8.22 4.24
C ARG A 176 -14.19 8.35 3.29
N LYS A 177 -12.99 8.54 3.83
CA LYS A 177 -11.78 8.84 3.08
C LYS A 177 -10.70 7.81 3.41
N LEU A 178 -10.98 6.54 3.03
CA LEU A 178 -10.03 5.45 3.14
C LEU A 178 -9.38 5.23 1.78
N VAL A 179 -8.07 5.34 1.71
CA VAL A 179 -7.28 5.11 0.51
C VAL A 179 -6.11 4.21 0.85
N PHE A 180 -5.93 3.16 0.08
CA PHE A 180 -4.78 2.30 0.20
C PHE A 180 -4.31 1.85 -1.18
N THR A 181 -3.17 1.22 -1.27
CA THR A 181 -2.59 0.88 -2.57
C THR A 181 -1.99 -0.51 -2.58
N ASP A 182 -1.97 -1.12 -3.75
CA ASP A 182 -1.25 -2.38 -3.98
C ASP A 182 -0.72 -2.43 -5.42
N GLY A 183 0.44 -3.06 -5.59
CA GLY A 183 1.00 -3.36 -6.91
C GLY A 183 0.31 -4.53 -7.61
N TYR A 184 -0.38 -5.40 -6.85
CA TYR A 184 -1.20 -6.48 -7.38
C TYR A 184 -2.60 -6.47 -6.80
N THR A 185 -3.58 -6.25 -7.63
CA THR A 185 -4.99 -6.32 -7.24
C THR A 185 -5.81 -7.10 -8.27
N ARG A 186 -6.83 -7.79 -7.80
CA ARG A 186 -7.78 -8.52 -8.65
C ARG A 186 -8.73 -7.58 -9.42
N LEU A 187 -8.76 -6.33 -9.05
CA LEU A 187 -9.61 -5.32 -9.69
C LEU A 187 -9.02 -4.80 -10.99
N ARG A 188 -7.71 -5.02 -11.23
CA ARG A 188 -7.08 -4.69 -12.51
C ARG A 188 -7.66 -5.57 -13.60
N LYS A 189 -8.15 -4.95 -14.67
CA LYS A 189 -8.73 -5.61 -15.84
C LYS A 189 -7.72 -5.58 -17.00
N GLY A 190 -7.88 -6.47 -17.94
CA GLY A 190 -7.08 -6.53 -19.17
C GLY A 190 -6.83 -7.96 -19.63
N PRO A 191 -6.40 -8.14 -20.89
CA PRO A 191 -6.21 -9.46 -21.49
C PRO A 191 -5.15 -10.31 -20.77
N GLU A 192 -4.06 -9.71 -20.28
CA GLU A 192 -3.01 -10.39 -19.49
C GLU A 192 -3.59 -10.96 -18.21
N ARG A 193 -4.45 -10.17 -17.54
CA ARG A 193 -5.12 -10.57 -16.31
C ARG A 193 -6.11 -11.71 -16.55
N GLU A 194 -6.93 -11.62 -17.56
CA GLU A 194 -7.90 -12.65 -17.89
C GLU A 194 -7.22 -13.97 -18.27
N TYR A 195 -6.13 -13.90 -19.02
CA TYR A 195 -5.34 -15.07 -19.39
C TYR A 195 -4.69 -15.72 -18.16
N PHE A 196 -4.10 -14.92 -17.28
CA PHE A 196 -3.50 -15.40 -16.05
C PHE A 196 -4.53 -16.09 -15.13
N ASP A 197 -5.71 -15.50 -14.96
CA ASP A 197 -6.76 -16.08 -14.14
C ASP A 197 -7.24 -17.43 -14.72
N LYS A 198 -7.45 -17.51 -16.04
CA LYS A 198 -7.78 -18.79 -16.72
C LYS A 198 -6.71 -19.86 -16.57
N LEU A 199 -5.44 -19.46 -16.68
CA LEU A 199 -4.32 -20.37 -16.49
C LEU A 199 -4.26 -20.89 -15.04
N HIS A 200 -4.42 -20.01 -14.10
CA HIS A 200 -4.42 -20.34 -12.68
C HIS A 200 -5.60 -21.26 -12.32
N GLU A 201 -6.81 -20.97 -12.78
CA GLU A 201 -7.98 -21.82 -12.58
C GLU A 201 -7.76 -23.23 -13.14
N LYS A 202 -7.18 -23.36 -14.34
CA LYS A 202 -6.86 -24.64 -14.96
C LYS A 202 -5.89 -25.46 -14.10
N GLU A 203 -4.85 -24.84 -13.55
CA GLU A 203 -3.87 -25.53 -12.69
C GLU A 203 -4.44 -25.87 -11.31
N LEU A 204 -5.27 -25.00 -10.72
CA LEU A 204 -5.98 -25.27 -9.48
C LEU A 204 -6.94 -26.44 -9.59
N PHE A 205 -7.71 -26.49 -10.68
CA PHE A 205 -8.61 -27.62 -10.96
C PHE A 205 -7.84 -28.94 -11.04
N ARG A 206 -6.66 -28.90 -11.64
CA ARG A 206 -5.76 -30.05 -11.74
C ARG A 206 -5.22 -30.53 -10.38
N GLN A 207 -4.93 -29.58 -9.47
CA GLN A 207 -4.37 -29.86 -8.15
C GLN A 207 -5.43 -30.03 -7.04
N GLN A 208 -6.72 -29.90 -7.36
CA GLN A 208 -7.82 -29.84 -6.39
C GLN A 208 -7.64 -28.79 -5.28
N ASN A 209 -6.92 -27.72 -5.58
CA ASN A 209 -6.61 -26.64 -4.66
C ASN A 209 -7.22 -25.33 -5.19
N TYR A 210 -8.21 -24.80 -4.51
CA TYR A 210 -8.96 -23.62 -4.93
C TYR A 210 -8.44 -22.30 -4.31
N SER A 211 -7.16 -22.23 -3.98
CA SER A 211 -6.56 -21.00 -3.49
C SER A 211 -6.51 -19.91 -4.58
N ARG A 212 -6.54 -18.66 -4.14
CA ARG A 212 -6.43 -17.51 -5.05
C ARG A 212 -4.96 -17.27 -5.41
N PRO A 213 -4.64 -16.77 -6.65
CA PRO A 213 -3.29 -16.41 -6.99
C PRO A 213 -2.73 -15.40 -5.98
N SER A 214 -1.53 -15.66 -5.50
CA SER A 214 -0.79 -14.72 -4.68
C SER A 214 -0.13 -13.63 -5.53
N SER A 215 0.27 -12.52 -4.91
CA SER A 215 1.10 -11.51 -5.57
C SER A 215 2.40 -12.09 -6.11
N TYR A 216 3.01 -13.05 -5.39
CA TYR A 216 4.21 -13.74 -5.87
C TYR A 216 3.98 -14.55 -7.14
N ALA A 217 2.82 -15.21 -7.28
CA ALA A 217 2.45 -15.91 -8.51
C ALA A 217 2.33 -14.93 -9.69
N ALA A 218 1.73 -13.77 -9.46
CA ALA A 218 1.61 -12.71 -10.45
C ALA A 218 2.98 -12.12 -10.83
N TYR A 219 3.86 -11.82 -9.87
CA TYR A 219 5.21 -11.33 -10.14
C TYR A 219 6.07 -12.34 -10.90
N ALA A 220 5.98 -13.62 -10.52
CA ALA A 220 6.68 -14.70 -11.24
C ALA A 220 6.18 -14.84 -12.68
N TYR A 221 4.86 -14.80 -12.87
CA TYR A 221 4.25 -14.86 -14.20
C TYR A 221 4.71 -13.71 -15.08
N ASP A 222 4.66 -12.47 -14.58
CA ASP A 222 5.12 -11.28 -15.30
C ASP A 222 6.61 -11.39 -15.65
N THR A 223 7.43 -11.85 -14.70
CA THR A 223 8.87 -12.07 -14.92
C THR A 223 9.12 -13.04 -16.07
N ILE A 224 8.46 -14.19 -16.06
CA ILE A 224 8.65 -15.21 -17.10
C ILE A 224 8.10 -14.75 -18.46
N SER A 225 6.96 -14.08 -18.47
CA SER A 225 6.35 -13.53 -19.68
C SER A 225 7.25 -12.49 -20.34
N MET A 226 7.81 -11.59 -19.55
CA MET A 226 8.77 -10.59 -20.01
C MET A 226 10.07 -11.22 -20.53
N LEU A 227 10.65 -12.15 -19.78
CA LEU A 227 11.87 -12.86 -20.22
C LEU A 227 11.63 -13.65 -21.52
N LYS A 228 10.48 -14.31 -21.64
CA LYS A 228 10.09 -15.01 -22.86
C LYS A 228 10.05 -14.05 -24.05
N SER A 229 9.45 -12.87 -23.90
CA SER A 229 9.42 -11.86 -24.96
C SER A 229 10.82 -11.45 -25.37
N LEU A 230 11.68 -11.10 -24.40
CA LEU A 230 13.04 -10.64 -24.66
C LEU A 230 13.93 -11.72 -25.32
N LEU A 231 13.78 -12.98 -24.90
CA LEU A 231 14.59 -14.09 -25.44
C LEU A 231 14.14 -14.57 -26.83
N THR A 232 12.95 -14.18 -27.28
CA THR A 232 12.51 -14.47 -28.66
C THR A 232 13.12 -13.51 -29.68
N GLU A 233 13.71 -12.41 -29.25
CA GLU A 233 14.41 -11.47 -30.12
C GLU A 233 15.83 -11.99 -30.40
N GLU A 234 16.18 -12.12 -31.67
CA GLU A 234 17.50 -12.65 -32.11
C GLU A 234 18.70 -11.86 -31.59
N ALA A 235 18.51 -10.58 -31.27
CA ALA A 235 19.54 -9.69 -30.73
C ALA A 235 19.95 -9.99 -29.27
N ASN A 236 19.16 -10.77 -28.52
CA ASN A 236 19.34 -10.93 -27.07
C ASN A 236 19.96 -12.28 -26.67
N HIS A 237 20.88 -12.81 -27.50
CA HIS A 237 21.46 -14.14 -27.28
C HIS A 237 22.59 -14.20 -26.25
N SER A 238 23.24 -13.06 -25.93
CA SER A 238 24.24 -13.03 -24.87
C SER A 238 23.66 -12.55 -23.54
N HIS A 239 24.32 -12.89 -22.43
CA HIS A 239 23.90 -12.41 -21.09
C HIS A 239 24.01 -10.90 -20.96
N GLY A 240 24.92 -10.25 -21.68
CA GLY A 240 25.08 -8.81 -21.71
C GLY A 240 23.94 -8.16 -22.47
N ASP A 241 23.59 -8.70 -23.64
CA ASP A 241 22.49 -8.21 -24.46
C ASP A 241 21.15 -8.33 -23.70
N LEU A 242 20.92 -9.48 -23.03
CA LEU A 242 19.73 -9.67 -22.21
C LEU A 242 19.64 -8.67 -21.06
N LYS A 243 20.76 -8.37 -20.37
CA LYS A 243 20.79 -7.32 -19.34
C LYS A 243 20.38 -5.98 -19.91
N GLU A 244 20.95 -5.59 -21.04
CA GLU A 244 20.64 -4.30 -21.67
C GLU A 244 19.18 -4.25 -22.17
N ALA A 245 18.70 -5.35 -22.72
CA ALA A 245 17.30 -5.49 -23.14
C ALA A 245 16.35 -5.33 -21.95
N MET A 246 16.66 -5.93 -20.79
CA MET A 246 15.89 -5.75 -19.58
C MET A 246 15.85 -4.31 -19.10
N LEU A 247 16.96 -3.59 -19.11
CA LEU A 247 17.01 -2.16 -18.75
C LEU A 247 16.26 -1.26 -19.73
N LYS A 248 16.07 -1.71 -20.98
CA LYS A 248 15.29 -1.00 -22.00
C LYS A 248 13.81 -1.35 -21.99
N VAL A 249 13.39 -2.32 -21.17
CA VAL A 249 11.97 -2.65 -21.04
C VAL A 249 11.21 -1.42 -20.57
N SER A 250 10.26 -1.00 -21.38
CA SER A 250 9.35 0.10 -21.07
C SER A 250 7.93 -0.34 -21.39
N GLU A 251 7.02 -0.09 -20.46
CA GLU A 251 5.58 -0.36 -20.62
C GLU A 251 5.25 -1.80 -21.05
N PHE A 252 6.00 -2.80 -20.53
CA PHE A 252 5.67 -4.20 -20.77
C PHE A 252 4.32 -4.53 -20.09
N PRO A 253 3.33 -5.04 -20.83
CA PRO A 253 2.01 -5.33 -20.26
C PRO A 253 2.08 -6.59 -19.39
N GLY A 254 1.93 -6.39 -18.07
CA GLY A 254 1.90 -7.47 -17.10
C GLY A 254 0.56 -7.58 -16.38
N VAL A 255 0.37 -8.69 -15.70
CA VAL A 255 -0.78 -8.91 -14.80
C VAL A 255 -0.80 -7.90 -13.66
N THR A 256 0.39 -7.43 -13.26
CA THR A 256 0.56 -6.46 -12.18
C THR A 256 0.63 -5.00 -12.68
N GLY A 257 0.40 -4.75 -13.96
CA GLY A 257 0.41 -3.42 -14.59
C GLY A 257 1.46 -3.29 -15.68
N MET A 258 1.66 -2.07 -16.16
CA MET A 258 2.76 -1.77 -17.08
C MET A 258 4.07 -1.80 -16.32
N LEU A 259 5.02 -2.58 -16.82
CA LEU A 259 6.28 -2.87 -16.16
C LEU A 259 7.45 -2.23 -16.92
N SER A 260 8.35 -1.65 -16.18
CA SER A 260 9.67 -1.24 -16.66
C SER A 260 10.73 -1.48 -15.57
N PHE A 261 12.00 -1.38 -15.90
CA PHE A 261 13.07 -1.34 -14.92
C PHE A 261 13.72 0.04 -14.90
N ASN A 262 14.10 0.51 -13.72
CA ASN A 262 14.99 1.66 -13.62
C ASN A 262 16.47 1.25 -13.87
N GLU A 263 17.37 2.23 -13.87
CA GLU A 263 18.79 2.01 -14.13
C GLU A 263 19.47 1.09 -13.10
N GLU A 264 18.93 1.03 -11.88
CA GLU A 264 19.40 0.16 -10.83
C GLU A 264 18.88 -1.28 -10.94
N GLY A 265 17.97 -1.58 -11.87
CA GLY A 265 17.34 -2.90 -12.03
C GLY A 265 16.16 -3.15 -11.08
N GLU A 266 15.60 -2.09 -10.52
CA GLU A 266 14.38 -2.13 -9.70
C GLU A 266 13.14 -1.97 -10.57
N ILE A 267 12.14 -2.84 -10.36
CA ILE A 267 10.88 -2.78 -11.11
C ILE A 267 10.14 -1.46 -10.85
N GLN A 268 9.63 -0.89 -11.90
CA GLN A 268 8.67 0.20 -11.89
C GLN A 268 7.33 -0.30 -12.40
N ARG A 269 6.26 0.07 -11.74
CA ARG A 269 4.88 -0.27 -12.13
C ARG A 269 3.89 0.74 -11.59
N ASP A 270 2.74 0.83 -12.22
CA ASP A 270 1.63 1.64 -11.72
C ASP A 270 1.02 0.97 -10.49
N MET A 271 1.02 1.70 -9.39
CA MET A 271 0.32 1.30 -8.18
C MET A 271 -1.18 1.57 -8.35
N GLN A 272 -2.01 0.60 -8.02
CA GLN A 272 -3.45 0.79 -8.04
C GLN A 272 -3.93 1.33 -6.71
N LEU A 273 -4.62 2.48 -6.75
CA LEU A 273 -5.26 3.05 -5.58
C LEU A 273 -6.60 2.36 -5.34
N LEU A 274 -6.87 2.06 -4.09
CA LEU A 274 -8.02 1.29 -3.63
C LEU A 274 -8.74 2.02 -2.51
N THR A 275 -10.02 1.72 -2.37
CA THR A 275 -10.87 2.22 -1.29
C THR A 275 -11.89 1.14 -0.88
N LEU A 276 -12.70 1.43 0.12
CA LEU A 276 -13.89 0.65 0.43
C LEU A 276 -15.14 1.36 -0.10
N ARG A 277 -15.93 0.66 -0.91
CA ARG A 277 -17.20 1.17 -1.46
C ARG A 277 -18.28 0.11 -1.31
N GLY A 278 -19.36 0.44 -0.60
CA GLY A 278 -20.47 -0.50 -0.39
C GLY A 278 -20.12 -1.77 0.40
N GLY A 279 -19.02 -1.77 1.16
CA GLY A 279 -18.56 -2.95 1.89
C GLY A 279 -17.56 -3.81 1.14
N ASP A 280 -17.16 -3.40 -0.07
CA ASP A 280 -16.18 -4.12 -0.88
C ASP A 280 -14.95 -3.25 -1.17
N ILE A 281 -13.82 -3.91 -1.41
CA ILE A 281 -12.62 -3.25 -1.93
C ILE A 281 -12.89 -2.86 -3.38
N ALA A 282 -12.70 -1.58 -3.71
CA ALA A 282 -12.92 -1.02 -5.04
C ALA A 282 -11.69 -0.21 -5.50
N ALA A 283 -11.46 -0.18 -6.81
CA ALA A 283 -10.46 0.71 -7.39
C ALA A 283 -10.95 2.18 -7.35
N ILE A 284 -10.01 3.09 -7.12
CA ILE A 284 -10.20 4.52 -7.33
C ILE A 284 -9.85 4.79 -8.80
N GLU A 285 -10.79 5.36 -9.53
CA GLU A 285 -10.65 5.76 -10.94
C GLU A 285 -10.08 7.16 -11.05
#